data_273a13e93de62ab36bc62b329faa2dfe
#
_entry.id   273a13e93de62ab36bc62b329faa2dfe
#
_cell.length_a   1.000
_cell.length_b   1.000
_cell.length_c   1.000
_cell.angle_alpha   90.00
_cell.angle_beta   90.00
_cell.angle_gamma   90.00
#
_symmetry.space_group_name_H-M   'P 1'
#
loop_
_entity.id
_entity.type
_entity.pdbx_description
1 polymer ?
#
loop_
_entity_poly.entity_id
_entity_poly.type
_entity_poly.pdbx_seq_one_letter_code
_entity_poly.pdbx_strand_id
1 'polypeptide(L)'
;MLIYPLISAIFFPLWRVLASKNSWIKKVESDRGWKSDAPIKGNVIWMHSASLGEFEMGRPVLEKFLEQHSDWNAVVTFFSPSGYEPRKNYSRAKVHYLPVDTNSEAEAWLAYCRPKVALFIRYDIWPNHLNALRKRRVPLVLVAMSASSMPWYLSKWLPLIRKNVISAIHSWGVVNQEDAATLNRAGIQSAVLGNPKYDYAAQLINVPVPKRYLNWKMAQTKPILLVGSAHNQDIKFLSQLDCSAFSIWVVPHKPEDAQNQSGFFPKLQALKEMDVPKETDLLLITEFGVLSSLYSLADAIIVGGGFGKATHNVLEATVQGKVVITGPHWKKVSENQSLIQKGYLRSSRSKQDWIDYLEEAGEGLLIEKGKEAQKWVLEQQGASENILNALEQAVQL
;
A
#
# COMPACT_ATOMS: atom_id res chain seq x y z
N MET A 1 7.58 29.43 -15.06
CA MET A 1 7.16 29.18 -13.65
C MET A 1 5.69 29.47 -13.37
N LEU A 2 4.98 30.19 -14.23
CA LEU A 2 3.57 30.61 -14.00
C LEU A 2 2.50 29.68 -14.58
N ILE A 3 2.84 28.75 -15.49
CA ILE A 3 1.83 27.99 -16.25
C ILE A 3 1.10 26.96 -15.39
N TYR A 4 1.79 26.11 -14.63
CA TYR A 4 1.14 25.10 -13.78
C TYR A 4 0.33 25.72 -12.64
N PRO A 5 0.84 26.71 -11.87
CA PRO A 5 0.03 27.43 -10.88
C PRO A 5 -1.19 28.10 -11.46
N LEU A 6 -1.14 28.65 -12.68
CA LEU A 6 -2.29 29.21 -13.38
C LEU A 6 -3.29 28.14 -13.78
N ILE A 7 -2.81 27.06 -14.41
CA ILE A 7 -3.67 25.91 -14.76
C ILE A 7 -4.31 25.33 -13.50
N SER A 8 -3.58 25.13 -12.43
CA SER A 8 -4.11 24.58 -11.18
C SER A 8 -5.10 25.54 -10.52
N ALA A 9 -4.84 26.85 -10.54
CA ALA A 9 -5.74 27.85 -9.98
C ALA A 9 -7.09 27.94 -10.72
N ILE A 10 -7.13 27.58 -12.01
CA ILE A 10 -8.36 27.55 -12.81
C ILE A 10 -9.00 26.15 -12.77
N PHE A 11 -8.20 25.12 -12.95
CA PHE A 11 -8.66 23.73 -13.05
C PHE A 11 -9.28 23.24 -11.72
N PHE A 12 -8.63 23.49 -10.59
CA PHE A 12 -9.13 22.97 -9.31
C PHE A 12 -10.46 23.62 -8.86
N PRO A 13 -10.70 24.95 -8.96
CA PRO A 13 -12.02 25.51 -8.70
C PRO A 13 -13.09 24.98 -9.63
N LEU A 14 -12.79 24.88 -10.95
CA LEU A 14 -13.73 24.35 -11.93
C LEU A 14 -14.02 22.87 -11.68
N TRP A 15 -12.98 22.10 -11.38
CA TRP A 15 -13.09 20.69 -11.02
C TRP A 15 -13.90 20.50 -9.72
N ARG A 16 -13.74 21.38 -8.71
CA ARG A 16 -14.57 21.39 -7.49
C ARG A 16 -16.05 21.56 -7.80
N VAL A 17 -16.39 22.45 -8.70
CA VAL A 17 -17.79 22.69 -9.13
C VAL A 17 -18.33 21.47 -9.88
N LEU A 18 -17.57 20.94 -10.85
CA LEU A 18 -17.96 19.78 -11.64
C LEU A 18 -17.99 18.48 -10.81
N ALA A 19 -17.12 18.37 -9.83
CA ALA A 19 -16.99 17.20 -8.97
C ALA A 19 -17.69 17.35 -7.63
N SER A 20 -18.55 18.36 -7.45
CA SER A 20 -19.34 18.59 -6.22
C SER A 20 -20.22 17.40 -5.83
N LYS A 21 -20.49 16.47 -6.77
CA LYS A 21 -21.15 15.18 -6.53
C LYS A 21 -20.18 14.06 -6.08
N ASN A 22 -18.85 14.30 -6.13
CA ASN A 22 -17.87 13.31 -5.76
C ASN A 22 -17.67 13.29 -4.23
N SER A 23 -17.95 12.15 -3.62
CA SER A 23 -17.85 11.95 -2.17
C SER A 23 -16.44 12.22 -1.62
N TRP A 24 -15.39 11.96 -2.40
CA TRP A 24 -14.00 12.20 -2.02
C TRP A 24 -13.70 13.70 -1.86
N ILE A 25 -14.12 14.54 -2.79
CA ILE A 25 -13.90 16.01 -2.69
C ILE A 25 -14.58 16.57 -1.45
N LYS A 26 -15.81 16.12 -1.17
CA LYS A 26 -16.51 16.52 0.06
C LYS A 26 -15.74 16.15 1.31
N LYS A 27 -15.10 14.97 1.34
CA LYS A 27 -14.27 14.52 2.46
C LYS A 27 -13.02 15.39 2.63
N VAL A 28 -12.27 15.66 1.53
CA VAL A 28 -11.12 16.59 1.57
C VAL A 28 -11.52 17.98 2.04
N GLU A 29 -12.69 18.48 1.59
CA GLU A 29 -13.22 19.77 2.02
C GLU A 29 -13.63 19.78 3.50
N SER A 30 -14.16 18.66 4.02
CA SER A 30 -14.54 18.55 5.44
C SER A 30 -13.34 18.48 6.39
N ASP A 31 -12.17 18.05 5.92
CA ASP A 31 -10.92 17.97 6.71
C ASP A 31 -10.13 19.30 6.72
N ARG A 32 -10.83 20.44 6.56
CA ARG A 32 -10.16 21.76 6.55
C ARG A 32 -10.04 22.41 7.92
N GLY A 33 -10.41 21.70 8.99
CA GLY A 33 -10.32 22.22 10.37
C GLY A 33 -8.93 22.73 10.73
N TRP A 34 -7.87 22.13 10.16
CA TRP A 34 -6.49 22.54 10.35
C TRP A 34 -6.20 24.02 9.98
N LYS A 35 -7.02 24.66 9.13
CA LYS A 35 -6.85 26.06 8.73
C LYS A 35 -7.16 27.05 9.87
N SER A 36 -8.01 26.65 10.79
CA SER A 36 -8.34 27.44 11.98
C SER A 36 -7.49 27.08 13.18
N ASP A 37 -6.72 25.98 13.09
CA ASP A 37 -5.83 25.55 14.15
C ASP A 37 -4.56 26.42 14.22
N ALA A 38 -4.02 26.54 15.42
CA ALA A 38 -2.71 27.14 15.61
C ALA A 38 -1.62 26.29 14.91
N PRO A 39 -0.60 26.93 14.33
CA PRO A 39 0.53 26.21 13.74
C PRO A 39 1.16 25.22 14.71
N ILE A 40 1.58 24.07 14.18
CA ILE A 40 2.23 23.04 14.98
C ILE A 40 3.54 23.58 15.53
N LYS A 41 3.76 23.40 16.84
CA LYS A 41 4.98 23.86 17.53
C LYS A 41 6.07 22.77 17.48
N GLY A 42 7.33 23.18 17.59
CA GLY A 42 8.50 22.31 17.61
C GLY A 42 8.91 21.81 16.22
N ASN A 43 9.75 20.79 16.18
CA ASN A 43 10.21 20.15 14.96
C ASN A 43 9.11 19.25 14.40
N VAL A 44 8.92 19.24 13.09
CA VAL A 44 7.88 18.46 12.43
C VAL A 44 8.45 17.71 11.23
N ILE A 45 8.19 16.40 11.17
CA ILE A 45 8.30 15.60 9.96
C ILE A 45 6.95 15.51 9.27
N TRP A 46 6.91 15.81 7.98
CA TRP A 46 5.71 15.65 7.16
C TRP A 46 5.84 14.43 6.25
N MET A 47 5.07 13.38 6.51
CA MET A 47 4.99 12.23 5.62
C MET A 47 3.75 12.31 4.73
N HIS A 48 3.92 12.10 3.43
CA HIS A 48 2.81 12.03 2.47
C HIS A 48 2.75 10.67 1.80
N SER A 49 1.53 10.11 1.71
CA SER A 49 1.23 8.83 1.06
C SER A 49 -0.11 8.92 0.33
N ALA A 50 -0.19 8.45 -0.91
CA ALA A 50 -1.45 8.53 -1.65
C ALA A 50 -2.53 7.56 -1.09
N SER A 51 -2.12 6.44 -0.51
CA SER A 51 -3.00 5.33 -0.09
C SER A 51 -2.52 4.67 1.21
N LEU A 52 -3.35 3.76 1.75
CA LEU A 52 -2.99 2.94 2.91
C LEU A 52 -1.72 2.11 2.65
N GLY A 53 -1.62 1.45 1.48
CA GLY A 53 -0.47 0.61 1.18
C GLY A 53 0.85 1.39 1.12
N GLU A 54 0.83 2.65 0.67
CA GLU A 54 2.01 3.52 0.70
C GLU A 54 2.33 4.01 2.11
N PHE A 55 1.32 4.30 2.92
CA PHE A 55 1.51 4.63 4.32
C PHE A 55 2.20 3.48 5.07
N GLU A 56 1.73 2.24 4.89
CA GLU A 56 2.34 1.09 5.55
C GLU A 56 3.81 0.86 5.12
N MET A 57 4.20 1.28 3.91
CA MET A 57 5.61 1.31 3.50
C MET A 57 6.43 2.36 4.27
N GLY A 58 5.86 3.54 4.50
CA GLY A 58 6.53 4.64 5.20
C GLY A 58 6.42 4.57 6.72
N ARG A 59 5.42 3.87 7.26
CA ARG A 59 5.14 3.80 8.70
C ARG A 59 6.33 3.31 9.54
N PRO A 60 7.03 2.21 9.18
CA PRO A 60 8.19 1.76 9.95
C PRO A 60 9.31 2.80 10.01
N VAL A 61 9.51 3.55 8.93
CA VAL A 61 10.50 4.63 8.87
C VAL A 61 10.09 5.78 9.79
N LEU A 62 8.82 6.22 9.70
CA LEU A 62 8.30 7.30 10.53
C LEU A 62 8.36 6.97 12.02
N GLU A 63 7.97 5.74 12.40
CA GLU A 63 7.98 5.29 13.78
C GLU A 63 9.40 5.24 14.35
N LYS A 64 10.37 4.68 13.62
CA LYS A 64 11.79 4.69 14.00
C LYS A 64 12.36 6.10 14.11
N PHE A 65 12.04 6.98 13.16
CA PHE A 65 12.45 8.38 13.21
C PHE A 65 11.95 9.07 14.49
N LEU A 66 10.67 8.88 14.84
CA LEU A 66 10.09 9.45 16.05
C LEU A 66 10.60 8.81 17.37
N GLU A 67 11.09 7.59 17.32
CA GLU A 67 11.76 6.94 18.46
C GLU A 67 13.15 7.56 18.72
N GLN A 68 13.87 7.90 17.67
CA GLN A 68 15.17 8.57 17.74
C GLN A 68 15.06 10.08 18.04
N HIS A 69 13.94 10.70 17.66
CA HIS A 69 13.66 12.13 17.81
C HIS A 69 12.38 12.35 18.62
N SER A 70 12.42 12.09 19.91
CA SER A 70 11.25 12.14 20.80
C SER A 70 10.64 13.55 20.97
N ASP A 71 11.38 14.61 20.64
CA ASP A 71 10.95 16.01 20.63
C ASP A 71 10.25 16.42 19.31
N TRP A 72 10.21 15.52 18.31
CA TRP A 72 9.57 15.80 17.03
C TRP A 72 8.10 15.41 17.01
N ASN A 73 7.34 16.20 16.28
CA ASN A 73 5.95 15.90 15.91
C ASN A 73 5.89 15.35 14.49
N ALA A 74 4.89 14.54 14.21
CA ALA A 74 4.63 14.06 12.87
C ALA A 74 3.29 14.56 12.33
N VAL A 75 3.26 14.84 11.04
CA VAL A 75 2.06 15.07 10.27
C VAL A 75 2.03 14.07 9.12
N VAL A 76 0.92 13.37 8.96
CA VAL A 76 0.70 12.44 7.85
C VAL A 76 -0.42 12.96 6.97
N THR A 77 -0.20 12.98 5.67
CA THR A 77 -1.24 13.31 4.72
C THR A 77 -1.54 12.17 3.76
N PHE A 78 -2.83 12.02 3.44
CA PHE A 78 -3.32 11.06 2.45
C PHE A 78 -3.99 11.77 1.29
N PHE A 79 -3.81 11.23 0.08
CA PHE A 79 -4.61 11.65 -1.06
C PHE A 79 -5.97 10.95 -1.09
N SER A 80 -6.01 9.65 -0.76
CA SER A 80 -7.17 8.78 -0.90
C SER A 80 -7.87 8.50 0.44
N PRO A 81 -9.22 8.38 0.46
CA PRO A 81 -9.95 7.88 1.61
C PRO A 81 -9.50 6.50 2.09
N SER A 82 -8.98 5.66 1.19
CA SER A 82 -8.47 4.33 1.54
C SER A 82 -7.30 4.37 2.52
N GLY A 83 -6.53 5.47 2.54
CA GLY A 83 -5.48 5.69 3.53
C GLY A 83 -5.99 6.44 4.75
N TYR A 84 -6.72 7.54 4.53
CA TYR A 84 -7.18 8.43 5.60
C TYR A 84 -8.14 7.73 6.59
N GLU A 85 -9.21 7.12 6.09
CA GLU A 85 -10.27 6.59 6.97
C GLU A 85 -9.76 5.53 7.97
N PRO A 86 -8.91 4.56 7.57
CA PRO A 86 -8.36 3.60 8.51
C PRO A 86 -7.32 4.18 9.46
N ARG A 87 -6.71 5.32 9.13
CA ARG A 87 -5.57 5.90 9.87
C ARG A 87 -5.81 7.28 10.46
N LYS A 88 -7.02 7.85 10.33
CA LYS A 88 -7.36 9.19 10.87
C LYS A 88 -7.10 9.34 12.38
N ASN A 89 -7.14 8.25 13.12
CA ASN A 89 -6.86 8.20 14.56
C ASN A 89 -5.47 7.62 14.88
N TYR A 90 -4.51 7.68 13.95
CA TYR A 90 -3.16 7.18 14.18
C TYR A 90 -2.46 8.01 15.26
N SER A 91 -2.12 7.36 16.39
CA SER A 91 -1.70 8.03 17.64
C SER A 91 -0.32 8.72 17.55
N ARG A 92 0.52 8.35 16.58
CA ARG A 92 1.89 8.88 16.44
C ARG A 92 1.98 10.14 15.58
N ALA A 93 0.87 10.55 14.91
CA ALA A 93 0.88 11.70 14.02
C ALA A 93 -0.49 12.39 13.95
N LYS A 94 -0.50 13.68 13.60
CA LYS A 94 -1.72 14.34 13.11
C LYS A 94 -1.98 13.89 11.68
N VAL A 95 -3.19 13.44 11.40
CA VAL A 95 -3.55 12.86 10.09
C VAL A 95 -4.55 13.76 9.37
N HIS A 96 -4.25 14.08 8.11
CA HIS A 96 -5.07 14.94 7.27
C HIS A 96 -5.16 14.42 5.83
N TYR A 97 -6.16 14.89 5.09
CA TYR A 97 -6.09 14.82 3.64
C TYR A 97 -5.06 15.84 3.12
N LEU A 98 -4.36 15.47 2.03
CA LEU A 98 -3.49 16.43 1.35
C LEU A 98 -4.35 17.60 0.83
N PRO A 99 -4.02 18.85 1.16
CA PRO A 99 -4.71 20.00 0.59
C PRO A 99 -4.60 20.04 -0.94
N VAL A 100 -5.60 20.62 -1.57
CA VAL A 100 -5.63 20.75 -3.04
C VAL A 100 -4.38 21.47 -3.53
N ASP A 101 -3.77 20.98 -4.62
CA ASP A 101 -2.49 21.50 -5.12
C ASP A 101 -2.62 22.86 -5.83
N THR A 102 -3.02 23.90 -5.07
CA THR A 102 -2.91 25.30 -5.46
C THR A 102 -1.83 26.00 -4.65
N ASN A 103 -1.30 27.10 -5.18
CA ASN A 103 -0.27 27.88 -4.47
C ASN A 103 -0.74 28.35 -3.08
N SER A 104 -1.98 28.81 -2.98
CA SER A 104 -2.56 29.30 -1.71
C SER A 104 -2.73 28.20 -0.68
N GLU A 105 -3.23 27.01 -1.10
CA GLU A 105 -3.41 25.87 -0.20
C GLU A 105 -2.06 25.30 0.25
N ALA A 106 -1.10 25.17 -0.67
CA ALA A 106 0.25 24.69 -0.34
C ALA A 106 0.98 25.64 0.65
N GLU A 107 0.89 26.94 0.46
CA GLU A 107 1.48 27.91 1.38
C GLU A 107 0.78 27.92 2.75
N ALA A 108 -0.57 27.83 2.78
CA ALA A 108 -1.33 27.74 4.02
C ALA A 108 -1.00 26.45 4.78
N TRP A 109 -0.88 25.33 4.05
CA TRP A 109 -0.49 24.04 4.63
C TRP A 109 0.88 24.10 5.30
N LEU A 110 1.88 24.64 4.59
CA LEU A 110 3.23 24.76 5.16
C LEU A 110 3.32 25.83 6.27
N ALA A 111 2.40 26.78 6.31
CA ALA A 111 2.30 27.72 7.44
C ALA A 111 1.73 27.03 8.69
N TYR A 112 0.83 26.06 8.52
CA TYR A 112 0.27 25.26 9.59
C TYR A 112 1.24 24.18 10.09
N CYS A 113 1.70 23.27 9.21
CA CYS A 113 2.48 22.11 9.65
C CYS A 113 3.97 22.44 9.93
N ARG A 114 4.55 23.47 9.30
CA ARG A 114 5.94 23.95 9.50
C ARG A 114 6.99 22.83 9.47
N PRO A 115 7.01 21.98 8.45
CA PRO A 115 7.89 20.83 8.46
C PRO A 115 9.36 21.26 8.36
N LYS A 116 10.22 20.54 9.10
CA LYS A 116 11.68 20.62 8.96
C LYS A 116 12.21 19.69 7.87
N VAL A 117 11.50 18.58 7.66
CA VAL A 117 11.76 17.60 6.61
C VAL A 117 10.46 17.03 6.10
N ALA A 118 10.41 16.67 4.81
CA ALA A 118 9.28 15.98 4.21
C ALA A 118 9.72 14.61 3.65
N LEU A 119 8.90 13.59 3.87
CA LEU A 119 9.04 12.23 3.35
C LEU A 119 7.85 11.90 2.46
N PHE A 120 8.07 11.73 1.17
CA PHE A 120 7.01 11.36 0.23
C PHE A 120 7.22 9.93 -0.27
N ILE A 121 6.15 9.16 -0.28
CA ILE A 121 6.19 7.74 -0.64
C ILE A 121 5.75 7.58 -2.10
N ARG A 122 6.63 7.01 -2.93
CA ARG A 122 6.41 6.70 -4.35
C ARG A 122 6.26 7.93 -5.25
N TYR A 123 5.14 8.03 -6.01
CA TYR A 123 5.01 8.92 -7.16
C TYR A 123 4.08 10.11 -6.94
N ASP A 124 3.52 10.25 -5.75
CA ASP A 124 2.47 11.23 -5.49
C ASP A 124 3.07 12.61 -5.26
N ILE A 125 3.43 13.25 -6.37
CA ILE A 125 4.11 14.55 -6.41
C ILE A 125 3.17 15.63 -6.90
N TRP A 126 3.11 16.70 -6.12
CA TRP A 126 2.24 17.85 -6.32
C TRP A 126 3.06 19.13 -6.51
N PRO A 127 3.14 19.68 -7.73
CA PRO A 127 4.10 20.72 -8.06
C PRO A 127 4.01 22.01 -7.21
N ASN A 128 2.82 22.42 -6.76
CA ASN A 128 2.70 23.60 -5.91
C ASN A 128 3.20 23.32 -4.47
N HIS A 129 2.90 22.13 -3.91
CA HIS A 129 3.45 21.71 -2.63
C HIS A 129 4.97 21.59 -2.68
N LEU A 130 5.54 21.03 -3.77
CA LEU A 130 6.99 21.00 -3.96
C LEU A 130 7.60 22.39 -4.03
N ASN A 131 6.98 23.30 -4.79
CA ASN A 131 7.46 24.66 -4.91
C ASN A 131 7.43 25.40 -3.56
N ALA A 132 6.39 25.17 -2.74
CA ALA A 132 6.27 25.74 -1.42
C ALA A 132 7.35 25.20 -0.46
N LEU A 133 7.62 23.87 -0.48
CA LEU A 133 8.74 23.26 0.27
C LEU A 133 10.08 23.88 -0.13
N ARG A 134 10.36 23.95 -1.44
CA ARG A 134 11.59 24.54 -1.97
C ARG A 134 11.78 25.98 -1.55
N LYS A 135 10.74 26.83 -1.64
CA LYS A 135 10.78 28.23 -1.21
C LYS A 135 11.14 28.39 0.28
N ARG A 136 10.67 27.47 1.10
CA ARG A 136 10.94 27.44 2.54
C ARG A 136 12.20 26.68 2.91
N ARG A 137 12.96 26.19 1.90
CA ARG A 137 14.17 25.39 2.07
C ARG A 137 13.95 24.14 2.94
N VAL A 138 12.77 23.54 2.84
CA VAL A 138 12.45 22.27 3.52
C VAL A 138 12.92 21.12 2.63
N PRO A 139 13.86 20.29 3.07
CA PRO A 139 14.32 19.16 2.29
C PRO A 139 13.20 18.12 2.14
N LEU A 140 13.06 17.61 0.91
CA LEU A 140 12.12 16.54 0.58
C LEU A 140 12.89 15.27 0.19
N VAL A 141 12.66 14.20 0.92
CA VAL A 141 13.12 12.84 0.61
C VAL A 141 11.99 12.08 -0.06
N LEU A 142 12.16 11.73 -1.32
CA LEU A 142 11.21 10.91 -2.09
C LEU A 142 11.74 9.49 -2.15
N VAL A 143 10.92 8.51 -1.75
CA VAL A 143 11.38 7.12 -1.58
C VAL A 143 10.50 6.10 -2.28
N ALA A 144 11.00 4.86 -2.38
CA ALA A 144 10.30 3.72 -2.98
C ALA A 144 9.85 3.96 -4.43
N MET A 145 10.60 4.77 -5.18
CA MET A 145 10.34 4.95 -6.61
C MET A 145 10.77 3.74 -7.41
N SER A 146 9.91 3.31 -8.36
CA SER A 146 10.28 2.39 -9.43
C SER A 146 10.19 3.12 -10.77
N ALA A 147 11.24 3.06 -11.58
CA ALA A 147 11.31 3.76 -12.85
C ALA A 147 10.60 3.03 -14.00
N SER A 148 9.99 1.88 -13.74
CA SER A 148 9.17 1.14 -14.72
C SER A 148 7.96 1.94 -15.22
N SER A 149 7.54 2.95 -14.44
CA SER A 149 6.49 3.91 -14.82
C SER A 149 6.97 5.33 -14.57
N MET A 150 7.79 5.86 -15.50
CA MET A 150 8.28 7.25 -15.41
C MET A 150 7.08 8.21 -15.31
N PRO A 151 6.94 8.98 -14.23
CA PRO A 151 5.81 9.87 -14.06
C PRO A 151 5.78 10.99 -15.12
N TRP A 152 4.59 11.42 -15.48
CA TRP A 152 4.37 12.46 -16.50
C TRP A 152 5.12 13.77 -16.23
N TYR A 153 5.28 14.13 -14.96
CA TYR A 153 5.98 15.35 -14.54
C TYR A 153 7.51 15.30 -14.76
N LEU A 154 8.06 14.12 -15.02
CA LEU A 154 9.46 13.94 -15.44
C LEU A 154 9.61 13.86 -16.97
N SER A 155 8.53 14.01 -17.71
CA SER A 155 8.54 13.98 -19.17
C SER A 155 9.43 15.09 -19.73
N LYS A 156 10.23 14.75 -20.76
CA LYS A 156 11.05 15.71 -21.51
C LYS A 156 10.21 16.77 -22.23
N TRP A 157 8.94 16.47 -22.50
CA TRP A 157 7.98 17.40 -23.13
C TRP A 157 7.49 18.53 -22.21
N LEU A 158 7.77 18.42 -20.90
CA LEU A 158 7.39 19.41 -19.89
C LEU A 158 8.61 19.95 -19.15
N PRO A 159 9.57 20.60 -19.85
CA PRO A 159 10.90 20.89 -19.30
C PRO A 159 10.87 21.80 -18.06
N LEU A 160 9.93 22.74 -17.99
CA LEU A 160 9.79 23.63 -16.84
C LEU A 160 9.26 22.91 -15.59
N ILE A 161 8.24 22.06 -15.77
CA ILE A 161 7.69 21.24 -14.65
C ILE A 161 8.77 20.29 -14.17
N ARG A 162 9.39 19.56 -15.09
CA ARG A 162 10.49 18.64 -14.80
C ARG A 162 11.62 19.30 -14.03
N LYS A 163 12.12 20.45 -14.49
CA LYS A 163 13.18 21.20 -13.81
C LYS A 163 12.78 21.58 -12.38
N ASN A 164 11.53 22.06 -12.19
CA ASN A 164 11.02 22.45 -10.88
C ASN A 164 10.89 21.26 -9.93
N VAL A 165 10.37 20.13 -10.41
CA VAL A 165 10.25 18.90 -9.63
C VAL A 165 11.64 18.40 -9.22
N ILE A 166 12.57 18.28 -10.17
CA ILE A 166 13.93 17.77 -9.88
C ILE A 166 14.62 18.67 -8.86
N SER A 167 14.52 20.00 -8.99
CA SER A 167 15.18 20.95 -8.09
C SER A 167 14.53 21.06 -6.71
N ALA A 168 13.33 20.54 -6.52
CA ALA A 168 12.61 20.61 -5.25
C ALA A 168 12.82 19.36 -4.39
N ILE A 169 13.26 18.25 -4.98
CA ILE A 169 13.49 17.00 -4.28
C ILE A 169 14.96 16.91 -3.90
N HIS A 170 15.22 16.84 -2.60
CA HIS A 170 16.56 16.78 -2.04
C HIS A 170 17.21 15.40 -2.28
N SER A 171 16.47 14.33 -2.05
CA SER A 171 16.94 12.95 -2.23
C SER A 171 15.91 12.10 -2.98
N TRP A 172 16.40 11.37 -4.00
CA TRP A 172 15.62 10.45 -4.82
C TRP A 172 15.99 9.01 -4.45
N GLY A 173 15.14 8.36 -3.68
CA GLY A 173 15.29 6.98 -3.26
C GLY A 173 14.53 6.02 -4.17
N VAL A 174 15.26 5.12 -4.85
CA VAL A 174 14.70 4.11 -5.75
C VAL A 174 14.77 2.72 -5.16
N VAL A 175 13.98 1.80 -5.73
CA VAL A 175 13.85 0.43 -5.23
C VAL A 175 15.09 -0.41 -5.55
N ASN A 176 15.65 -0.27 -6.76
CA ASN A 176 16.75 -1.13 -7.25
C ASN A 176 17.70 -0.40 -8.21
N GLN A 177 18.75 -1.09 -8.64
CA GLN A 177 19.77 -0.53 -9.53
C GLN A 177 19.24 -0.21 -10.94
N GLU A 178 18.27 -0.97 -11.45
CA GLU A 178 17.65 -0.70 -12.75
C GLU A 178 16.88 0.61 -12.74
N ASP A 179 16.14 0.85 -11.66
CA ASP A 179 15.43 2.11 -11.42
C ASP A 179 16.42 3.27 -11.33
N ALA A 180 17.54 3.11 -10.59
CA ALA A 180 18.60 4.11 -10.50
C ALA A 180 19.21 4.42 -11.87
N ALA A 181 19.55 3.40 -12.65
CA ALA A 181 20.10 3.57 -14.00
C ALA A 181 19.11 4.32 -14.93
N THR A 182 17.82 4.07 -14.77
CA THR A 182 16.76 4.75 -15.55
C THR A 182 16.64 6.23 -15.19
N LEU A 183 16.66 6.58 -13.89
CA LEU A 183 16.66 7.98 -13.45
C LEU A 183 17.96 8.69 -13.83
N ASN A 184 19.12 8.03 -13.71
CA ASN A 184 20.42 8.61 -14.10
C ASN A 184 20.46 8.93 -15.59
N ARG A 185 19.93 8.05 -16.47
CA ARG A 185 19.77 8.35 -17.90
C ARG A 185 18.85 9.54 -18.16
N ALA A 186 17.93 9.80 -17.25
CA ALA A 186 17.10 11.01 -17.30
C ALA A 186 17.78 12.24 -16.65
N GLY A 187 19.03 12.14 -16.19
CA GLY A 187 19.76 13.23 -15.54
C GLY A 187 19.31 13.50 -14.10
N ILE A 188 18.76 12.51 -13.42
CA ILE A 188 18.33 12.59 -12.02
C ILE A 188 19.22 11.66 -11.20
N GLN A 189 20.06 12.25 -10.35
CA GLN A 189 20.87 11.48 -9.41
C GLN A 189 19.96 10.84 -8.35
N SER A 190 20.10 9.54 -8.14
CA SER A 190 19.28 8.77 -7.21
C SER A 190 20.10 7.77 -6.41
N ALA A 191 19.62 7.43 -5.22
CA ALA A 191 20.19 6.41 -4.36
C ALA A 191 19.29 5.16 -4.34
N VAL A 192 19.88 3.97 -4.36
CA VAL A 192 19.15 2.72 -4.17
C VAL A 192 18.91 2.55 -2.67
N LEU A 193 17.70 2.81 -2.23
CA LEU A 193 17.31 2.68 -0.82
C LEU A 193 16.55 1.37 -0.53
N GLY A 194 16.13 0.65 -1.58
CA GLY A 194 15.38 -0.60 -1.45
C GLY A 194 13.85 -0.40 -1.47
N ASN A 195 13.14 -1.50 -1.24
CA ASN A 195 11.67 -1.51 -1.22
C ASN A 195 11.14 -1.71 0.21
N PRO A 196 10.62 -0.68 0.89
CA PRO A 196 10.17 -0.77 2.27
C PRO A 196 8.93 -1.68 2.46
N LYS A 197 8.34 -2.19 1.38
CA LYS A 197 7.31 -3.23 1.48
C LYS A 197 7.82 -4.52 2.13
N TYR A 198 9.10 -4.86 1.93
CA TYR A 198 9.68 -6.03 2.55
C TYR A 198 9.84 -5.85 4.06
N ASP A 199 10.24 -4.66 4.50
CA ASP A 199 10.34 -4.32 5.93
C ASP A 199 8.95 -4.34 6.59
N TYR A 200 7.95 -3.80 5.92
CA TYR A 200 6.56 -3.87 6.39
C TYR A 200 6.07 -5.33 6.46
N ALA A 201 6.29 -6.12 5.40
CA ALA A 201 5.86 -7.51 5.38
C ALA A 201 6.49 -8.32 6.52
N ALA A 202 7.77 -8.09 6.81
CA ALA A 202 8.47 -8.77 7.91
C ALA A 202 7.83 -8.51 9.28
N GLN A 203 7.27 -7.32 9.52
CA GLN A 203 6.55 -7.01 10.77
C GLN A 203 5.28 -7.86 10.94
N LEU A 204 4.69 -8.34 9.84
CA LEU A 204 3.43 -9.08 9.86
C LEU A 204 3.59 -10.52 10.38
N ILE A 205 4.79 -11.08 10.43
CA ILE A 205 5.04 -12.41 11.00
C ILE A 205 4.60 -12.49 12.46
N ASN A 206 4.79 -11.41 13.20
CA ASN A 206 4.52 -11.35 14.63
C ASN A 206 3.12 -10.82 14.97
N VAL A 207 2.28 -10.55 13.96
CA VAL A 207 0.91 -10.09 14.21
C VAL A 207 0.09 -11.25 14.77
N PRO A 208 -0.46 -11.14 15.99
CA PRO A 208 -1.19 -12.23 16.60
C PRO A 208 -2.48 -12.51 15.85
N VAL A 209 -2.76 -13.80 15.66
CA VAL A 209 -4.04 -14.23 15.12
C VAL A 209 -5.11 -14.13 16.21
N PRO A 210 -6.27 -13.48 15.98
CA PRO A 210 -7.34 -13.44 16.96
C PRO A 210 -7.81 -14.86 17.34
N LYS A 211 -8.03 -15.12 18.62
CA LYS A 211 -8.34 -16.45 19.19
C LYS A 211 -9.50 -17.15 18.46
N ARG A 212 -10.52 -16.41 18.03
CA ARG A 212 -11.67 -16.98 17.32
C ARG A 212 -11.26 -17.67 16.01
N TYR A 213 -10.33 -17.10 15.23
CA TYR A 213 -9.87 -17.72 13.98
C TYR A 213 -9.00 -18.95 14.22
N LEU A 214 -8.23 -18.97 15.32
CA LEU A 214 -7.53 -20.18 15.77
C LEU A 214 -8.53 -21.29 16.12
N ASN A 215 -9.60 -20.96 16.87
CA ASN A 215 -10.66 -21.91 17.20
C ASN A 215 -11.38 -22.42 15.95
N TRP A 216 -11.61 -21.54 14.97
CA TRP A 216 -12.23 -21.94 13.70
C TRP A 216 -11.31 -22.87 12.89
N LYS A 217 -10.00 -22.59 12.84
CA LYS A 217 -9.06 -23.51 12.21
C LYS A 217 -9.09 -24.89 12.86
N MET A 218 -9.09 -24.95 14.19
CA MET A 218 -9.14 -26.23 14.92
C MET A 218 -10.44 -27.01 14.69
N ALA A 219 -11.52 -26.33 14.35
CA ALA A 219 -12.81 -26.96 14.02
C ALA A 219 -12.91 -27.49 12.58
N GLN A 220 -11.92 -27.18 11.71
CA GLN A 220 -11.92 -27.65 10.33
C GLN A 220 -11.17 -28.97 10.22
N THR A 221 -11.74 -29.94 9.51
CA THR A 221 -11.10 -31.21 9.14
C THR A 221 -10.40 -31.11 7.78
N LYS A 222 -10.87 -30.21 6.92
CA LYS A 222 -10.30 -29.91 5.59
C LYS A 222 -9.21 -28.86 5.67
N PRO A 223 -8.22 -28.87 4.75
CA PRO A 223 -7.28 -27.77 4.60
C PRO A 223 -8.01 -26.47 4.26
N ILE A 224 -7.45 -25.34 4.67
CA ILE A 224 -8.04 -24.00 4.47
C ILE A 224 -7.51 -23.38 3.18
N LEU A 225 -8.44 -23.04 2.27
CA LEU A 225 -8.18 -22.17 1.13
C LEU A 225 -8.59 -20.73 1.48
N LEU A 226 -7.62 -19.83 1.65
CA LEU A 226 -7.87 -18.42 1.94
C LEU A 226 -7.81 -17.58 0.67
N VAL A 227 -8.91 -16.89 0.35
CA VAL A 227 -8.98 -15.91 -0.75
C VAL A 227 -8.90 -14.51 -0.14
N GLY A 228 -7.72 -13.91 -0.15
CA GLY A 228 -7.46 -12.60 0.43
C GLY A 228 -7.66 -11.45 -0.55
N SER A 229 -8.22 -10.34 -0.08
CA SER A 229 -8.54 -9.15 -0.90
C SER A 229 -9.35 -9.49 -2.16
N ALA A 230 -10.34 -10.36 -2.01
CA ALA A 230 -11.12 -10.93 -3.10
C ALA A 230 -11.98 -9.89 -3.81
N HIS A 231 -11.93 -9.85 -5.14
CA HIS A 231 -12.89 -9.15 -6.01
C HIS A 231 -13.89 -10.13 -6.63
N ASN A 232 -15.01 -9.62 -7.10
CA ASN A 232 -16.05 -10.45 -7.72
C ASN A 232 -15.54 -11.30 -8.89
N GLN A 233 -14.54 -10.80 -9.63
CA GLN A 233 -13.93 -11.52 -10.76
C GLN A 233 -13.11 -12.74 -10.30
N ASP A 234 -12.38 -12.60 -9.19
CA ASP A 234 -11.60 -13.69 -8.58
C ASP A 234 -12.55 -14.79 -8.08
N ILE A 235 -13.61 -14.39 -7.38
CA ILE A 235 -14.64 -15.32 -6.85
C ILE A 235 -15.40 -16.01 -7.99
N LYS A 236 -15.78 -15.27 -9.04
CA LYS A 236 -16.43 -15.84 -10.22
C LYS A 236 -15.55 -16.89 -10.91
N PHE A 237 -14.24 -16.67 -10.96
CA PHE A 237 -13.32 -17.67 -11.51
C PHE A 237 -13.23 -18.90 -10.59
N LEU A 238 -13.05 -18.68 -9.30
CA LEU A 238 -12.95 -19.74 -8.30
C LEU A 238 -14.20 -20.62 -8.26
N SER A 239 -15.41 -20.06 -8.41
CA SER A 239 -16.66 -20.80 -8.41
C SER A 239 -16.82 -21.80 -9.57
N GLN A 240 -15.91 -21.78 -10.54
CA GLN A 240 -15.86 -22.71 -11.68
C GLN A 240 -14.90 -23.89 -11.45
N LEU A 241 -14.20 -23.91 -10.30
CA LEU A 241 -13.26 -24.95 -9.91
C LEU A 241 -13.90 -25.85 -8.85
N ASP A 242 -13.52 -27.11 -8.82
CA ASP A 242 -13.86 -27.98 -7.70
C ASP A 242 -12.90 -27.69 -6.53
N CYS A 243 -13.44 -27.05 -5.51
CA CYS A 243 -12.73 -26.76 -4.26
C CYS A 243 -13.31 -27.53 -3.07
N SER A 244 -14.02 -28.63 -3.31
CA SER A 244 -14.72 -29.42 -2.27
C SER A 244 -13.79 -30.04 -1.24
N ALA A 245 -12.50 -30.21 -1.59
CA ALA A 245 -11.45 -30.69 -0.69
C ALA A 245 -11.02 -29.63 0.36
N PHE A 246 -11.46 -28.39 0.25
CA PHE A 246 -11.05 -27.28 1.12
C PHE A 246 -12.22 -26.71 1.93
N SER A 247 -11.89 -26.16 3.10
CA SER A 247 -12.68 -25.14 3.78
C SER A 247 -12.29 -23.78 3.20
N ILE A 248 -13.21 -23.09 2.51
CA ILE A 248 -12.91 -21.86 1.77
C ILE A 248 -13.19 -20.64 2.67
N TRP A 249 -12.17 -19.83 2.91
CA TRP A 249 -12.26 -18.58 3.64
C TRP A 249 -12.08 -17.40 2.69
N VAL A 250 -13.08 -16.55 2.58
CA VAL A 250 -13.06 -15.38 1.69
C VAL A 250 -13.00 -14.11 2.51
N VAL A 251 -11.98 -13.30 2.25
CA VAL A 251 -11.85 -11.93 2.78
C VAL A 251 -12.01 -10.96 1.62
N PRO A 252 -13.17 -10.28 1.46
CA PRO A 252 -13.43 -9.35 0.39
C PRO A 252 -12.44 -8.16 0.42
N HIS A 253 -12.12 -7.60 -0.75
CA HIS A 253 -11.33 -6.37 -0.83
C HIS A 253 -12.02 -5.19 -0.12
N LYS A 254 -13.34 -5.14 -0.23
CA LYS A 254 -14.19 -4.20 0.50
C LYS A 254 -15.32 -4.97 1.18
N PRO A 255 -15.65 -4.68 2.44
CA PRO A 255 -16.74 -5.34 3.14
C PRO A 255 -18.10 -5.30 2.41
N GLU A 256 -18.37 -4.20 1.69
CA GLU A 256 -19.58 -4.06 0.87
C GLU A 256 -19.67 -5.02 -0.32
N ASP A 257 -18.54 -5.55 -0.80
CA ASP A 257 -18.51 -6.54 -1.89
C ASP A 257 -19.00 -7.92 -1.42
N ALA A 258 -19.04 -8.16 -0.11
CA ALA A 258 -19.43 -9.43 0.49
C ALA A 258 -20.81 -9.92 0.03
N GLN A 259 -21.79 -9.02 -0.04
CA GLN A 259 -23.14 -9.35 -0.47
C GLN A 259 -23.18 -9.84 -1.93
N ASN A 260 -22.40 -9.21 -2.82
CA ASN A 260 -22.31 -9.65 -4.22
C ASN A 260 -21.55 -10.98 -4.34
N GLN A 261 -20.52 -11.18 -3.51
CA GLN A 261 -19.71 -12.40 -3.54
C GLN A 261 -20.46 -13.62 -3.03
N SER A 262 -21.36 -13.44 -2.06
CA SER A 262 -22.21 -14.52 -1.57
C SER A 262 -23.09 -15.15 -2.66
N GLY A 263 -23.48 -14.39 -3.67
CA GLY A 263 -24.28 -14.87 -4.80
C GLY A 263 -23.57 -15.90 -5.69
N PHE A 264 -22.21 -15.91 -5.70
CA PHE A 264 -21.45 -16.91 -6.47
C PHE A 264 -21.35 -18.26 -5.74
N PHE A 265 -21.60 -18.28 -4.44
CA PHE A 265 -21.58 -19.48 -3.62
C PHE A 265 -22.88 -19.56 -2.81
N PRO A 266 -23.92 -20.25 -3.30
CA PRO A 266 -25.21 -20.30 -2.63
C PRO A 266 -25.19 -20.98 -1.24
N LYS A 267 -24.08 -21.64 -0.90
CA LYS A 267 -23.85 -22.27 0.43
C LYS A 267 -23.01 -21.37 1.35
N LEU A 268 -22.64 -20.13 0.93
CA LEU A 268 -21.82 -19.22 1.73
C LEU A 268 -22.60 -18.76 2.96
N GLN A 269 -22.16 -19.18 4.13
CA GLN A 269 -22.67 -18.67 5.39
C GLN A 269 -21.81 -17.46 5.80
N ALA A 270 -22.40 -16.25 5.74
CA ALA A 270 -21.80 -15.10 6.38
C ALA A 270 -21.86 -15.30 7.90
N LEU A 271 -20.72 -15.47 8.55
CA LEU A 271 -20.69 -15.58 10.01
C LEU A 271 -21.04 -14.25 10.65
N LYS A 272 -22.04 -14.28 11.53
CA LYS A 272 -22.20 -13.26 12.55
C LYS A 272 -21.18 -13.56 13.67
N GLU A 273 -20.66 -12.52 14.31
CA GLU A 273 -19.52 -12.52 15.25
C GLU A 273 -19.56 -13.55 16.39
N MET A 274 -20.64 -14.31 16.58
CA MET A 274 -20.90 -15.18 17.73
C MET A 274 -20.95 -16.70 17.42
N ASP A 275 -20.91 -17.08 16.15
CA ASP A 275 -21.03 -18.50 15.79
C ASP A 275 -19.64 -19.13 15.66
N VAL A 276 -19.31 -20.09 16.52
CA VAL A 276 -18.19 -21.00 16.25
C VAL A 276 -18.65 -21.91 15.12
N PRO A 277 -18.09 -21.82 13.90
CA PRO A 277 -18.55 -22.67 12.82
C PRO A 277 -18.22 -24.11 13.18
N LYS A 278 -19.23 -24.94 13.18
CA LYS A 278 -19.03 -26.34 12.87
C LYS A 278 -18.36 -26.41 11.50
N GLU A 279 -17.76 -27.53 11.17
CA GLU A 279 -17.15 -27.75 9.85
C GLU A 279 -17.93 -27.01 8.74
N THR A 280 -17.37 -25.94 8.22
CA THR A 280 -18.02 -25.11 7.19
C THR A 280 -17.18 -25.14 5.94
N ASP A 281 -17.81 -25.52 4.84
CA ASP A 281 -17.14 -25.53 3.54
C ASP A 281 -16.79 -24.10 3.06
N LEU A 282 -17.47 -23.08 3.60
CA LEU A 282 -17.33 -21.71 3.08
C LEU A 282 -17.59 -20.66 4.15
N LEU A 283 -16.61 -19.76 4.34
CA LEU A 283 -16.62 -18.71 5.35
C LEU A 283 -16.35 -17.34 4.72
N LEU A 284 -17.22 -16.36 4.96
CA LEU A 284 -17.04 -14.98 4.55
C LEU A 284 -16.60 -14.11 5.73
N ILE A 285 -15.40 -13.51 5.66
CA ILE A 285 -14.81 -12.69 6.73
C ILE A 285 -14.80 -11.23 6.28
N THR A 286 -15.63 -10.40 6.90
CA THR A 286 -15.77 -8.97 6.57
C THR A 286 -15.06 -8.03 7.56
N GLU A 287 -14.40 -8.61 8.57
CA GLU A 287 -13.64 -7.85 9.55
C GLU A 287 -12.43 -7.19 8.92
N PHE A 288 -12.26 -5.90 9.22
CA PHE A 288 -11.14 -5.12 8.69
C PHE A 288 -9.85 -5.36 9.50
N GLY A 289 -8.72 -5.49 8.79
CA GLY A 289 -7.38 -5.54 9.40
C GLY A 289 -6.91 -6.92 9.87
N VAL A 290 -7.70 -8.00 9.67
CA VAL A 290 -7.32 -9.35 10.11
C VAL A 290 -6.61 -10.17 9.03
N LEU A 291 -6.71 -9.79 7.76
CA LEU A 291 -6.26 -10.60 6.62
C LEU A 291 -4.80 -11.04 6.74
N SER A 292 -3.90 -10.14 7.10
CA SER A 292 -2.45 -10.43 7.19
C SER A 292 -2.14 -11.53 8.20
N SER A 293 -2.86 -11.59 9.32
CA SER A 293 -2.70 -12.64 10.30
C SER A 293 -3.35 -13.98 9.88
N LEU A 294 -4.43 -13.91 9.09
CA LEU A 294 -5.13 -15.10 8.61
C LEU A 294 -4.31 -15.91 7.59
N TYR A 295 -3.41 -15.29 6.86
CA TYR A 295 -2.53 -16.00 5.92
C TYR A 295 -1.71 -17.09 6.60
N SER A 296 -1.34 -16.92 7.87
CA SER A 296 -0.60 -17.93 8.65
C SER A 296 -1.41 -19.22 8.86
N LEU A 297 -2.75 -19.13 8.88
CA LEU A 297 -3.66 -20.25 9.12
C LEU A 297 -3.96 -21.07 7.87
N ALA A 298 -3.77 -20.52 6.69
CA ALA A 298 -4.18 -21.11 5.42
C ALA A 298 -3.17 -22.18 4.94
N ASP A 299 -3.68 -23.16 4.23
CA ASP A 299 -2.89 -24.19 3.56
C ASP A 299 -2.68 -23.82 2.08
N ALA A 300 -3.70 -23.25 1.43
CA ALA A 300 -3.64 -22.66 0.10
C ALA A 300 -4.06 -21.18 0.12
N ILE A 301 -3.41 -20.34 -0.69
CA ILE A 301 -3.69 -18.90 -0.71
C ILE A 301 -3.90 -18.37 -2.12
N ILE A 302 -5.01 -17.67 -2.30
CA ILE A 302 -5.30 -16.86 -3.46
C ILE A 302 -5.23 -15.38 -3.04
N VAL A 303 -4.42 -14.57 -3.74
CA VAL A 303 -4.46 -13.12 -3.59
C VAL A 303 -5.24 -12.50 -4.74
N GLY A 304 -6.33 -11.82 -4.41
CA GLY A 304 -7.27 -11.25 -5.36
C GLY A 304 -6.74 -10.05 -6.13
N GLY A 305 -7.58 -9.56 -7.06
CA GLY A 305 -7.30 -8.44 -7.94
C GLY A 305 -6.60 -8.82 -9.24
N GLY A 306 -6.03 -10.02 -9.33
CA GLY A 306 -5.30 -10.49 -10.49
C GLY A 306 -6.15 -10.75 -11.74
N PHE A 307 -7.44 -10.98 -11.59
CA PHE A 307 -8.41 -11.01 -12.71
C PHE A 307 -8.99 -9.62 -13.03
N GLY A 308 -8.72 -8.62 -12.18
CA GLY A 308 -9.14 -7.23 -12.34
C GLY A 308 -8.04 -6.34 -12.93
N LYS A 309 -7.75 -5.24 -12.24
CA LYS A 309 -6.76 -4.23 -12.69
C LYS A 309 -5.32 -4.61 -12.36
N ALA A 310 -5.08 -5.17 -11.19
CA ALA A 310 -3.78 -5.66 -10.71
C ALA A 310 -3.99 -6.48 -9.43
N THR A 311 -3.12 -7.47 -9.19
CA THR A 311 -3.09 -8.22 -7.93
C THR A 311 -2.77 -7.32 -6.75
N HIS A 312 -3.31 -7.66 -5.57
CA HIS A 312 -2.99 -7.01 -4.31
C HIS A 312 -1.61 -7.40 -3.77
N ASN A 313 -1.29 -6.97 -2.55
CA ASN A 313 0.00 -7.23 -1.93
C ASN A 313 0.19 -8.73 -1.65
N VAL A 314 1.07 -9.37 -2.39
CA VAL A 314 1.40 -10.80 -2.24
C VAL A 314 2.37 -11.04 -1.08
N LEU A 315 3.21 -10.04 -0.75
CA LEU A 315 4.25 -10.19 0.28
C LEU A 315 3.68 -10.52 1.67
N GLU A 316 2.46 -10.05 1.97
CA GLU A 316 1.79 -10.34 3.25
C GLU A 316 1.53 -11.83 3.45
N ALA A 317 1.19 -12.54 2.37
CA ALA A 317 1.02 -13.99 2.39
C ALA A 317 2.36 -14.73 2.30
N THR A 318 3.26 -14.26 1.42
CA THR A 318 4.56 -14.90 1.20
C THR A 318 5.41 -14.90 2.47
N VAL A 319 5.38 -13.81 3.24
CA VAL A 319 6.13 -13.70 4.51
C VAL A 319 5.61 -14.65 5.60
N GLN A 320 4.38 -15.16 5.45
CA GLN A 320 3.82 -16.21 6.32
C GLN A 320 4.24 -17.63 5.90
N GLY A 321 5.22 -17.76 5.01
CA GLY A 321 5.73 -19.04 4.55
C GLY A 321 4.82 -19.75 3.53
N LYS A 322 4.15 -18.98 2.69
CA LYS A 322 3.18 -19.50 1.73
C LYS A 322 3.57 -19.23 0.29
N VAL A 323 3.39 -20.23 -0.58
CA VAL A 323 3.31 -20.03 -2.02
C VAL A 323 1.92 -19.52 -2.35
N VAL A 324 1.82 -18.56 -3.25
CA VAL A 324 0.57 -17.86 -3.55
C VAL A 324 0.20 -18.06 -5.02
N ILE A 325 -1.11 -18.12 -5.32
CA ILE A 325 -1.60 -18.02 -6.71
C ILE A 325 -2.46 -16.77 -6.88
N THR A 326 -2.40 -16.17 -8.08
CA THR A 326 -3.22 -15.01 -8.47
C THR A 326 -3.61 -15.07 -9.95
N GLY A 327 -4.54 -14.22 -10.36
CA GLY A 327 -4.89 -14.04 -11.77
C GLY A 327 -3.76 -13.39 -12.60
N PRO A 328 -3.98 -13.21 -13.92
CA PRO A 328 -2.92 -12.87 -14.88
C PRO A 328 -2.37 -11.44 -14.76
N HIS A 329 -3.03 -10.53 -14.06
CA HIS A 329 -2.64 -9.10 -14.02
C HIS A 329 -1.75 -8.77 -12.81
N TRP A 330 -0.57 -9.37 -12.74
CA TRP A 330 0.40 -9.21 -11.67
C TRP A 330 1.54 -8.22 -11.96
N LYS A 331 1.81 -7.91 -13.24
CA LYS A 331 3.03 -7.18 -13.70
C LYS A 331 3.12 -5.73 -13.20
N LYS A 332 2.02 -5.13 -12.75
CA LYS A 332 2.02 -3.75 -12.23
C LYS A 332 2.68 -3.60 -10.86
N VAL A 333 2.96 -4.70 -10.19
CA VAL A 333 3.56 -4.76 -8.87
C VAL A 333 4.99 -5.25 -9.05
N SER A 334 5.96 -4.39 -8.81
CA SER A 334 7.37 -4.61 -9.18
C SER A 334 7.99 -5.86 -8.53
N GLU A 335 7.65 -6.12 -7.26
CA GLU A 335 8.16 -7.28 -6.51
C GLU A 335 7.65 -8.62 -7.05
N ASN A 336 6.50 -8.63 -7.73
CA ASN A 336 5.92 -9.88 -8.25
C ASN A 336 6.78 -10.54 -9.32
N GLN A 337 7.58 -9.78 -10.08
CA GLN A 337 8.49 -10.35 -11.07
C GLN A 337 9.46 -11.34 -10.44
N SER A 338 10.10 -10.95 -9.35
CA SER A 338 11.05 -11.82 -8.62
C SER A 338 10.34 -13.02 -7.98
N LEU A 339 9.15 -12.82 -7.43
CA LEU A 339 8.35 -13.90 -6.83
C LEU A 339 7.92 -14.95 -7.86
N ILE A 340 7.53 -14.53 -9.07
CA ILE A 340 7.19 -15.45 -10.18
C ILE A 340 8.45 -16.23 -10.62
N GLN A 341 9.57 -15.56 -10.85
CA GLN A 341 10.82 -16.20 -11.28
C GLN A 341 11.31 -17.26 -10.31
N LYS A 342 11.06 -17.06 -9.01
CA LYS A 342 11.44 -18.00 -7.94
C LYS A 342 10.38 -19.08 -7.67
N GLY A 343 9.21 -18.97 -8.28
CA GLY A 343 8.07 -19.88 -8.06
C GLY A 343 7.36 -19.68 -6.71
N TYR A 344 7.53 -18.52 -6.06
CA TYR A 344 6.83 -18.16 -4.82
C TYR A 344 5.45 -17.55 -5.08
N LEU A 345 5.27 -17.01 -6.27
CA LEU A 345 3.99 -16.56 -6.81
C LEU A 345 3.70 -17.32 -8.10
N ARG A 346 2.51 -17.91 -8.20
CA ARG A 346 1.98 -18.46 -9.46
C ARG A 346 0.93 -17.53 -10.03
N SER A 347 0.82 -17.44 -11.33
CA SER A 347 -0.17 -16.61 -12.00
C SER A 347 -0.63 -17.26 -13.28
N SER A 348 -1.93 -17.49 -13.41
CA SER A 348 -2.50 -18.13 -14.60
C SER A 348 -3.94 -17.72 -14.87
N ARG A 349 -4.36 -17.96 -16.13
CA ARG A 349 -5.77 -18.01 -16.59
C ARG A 349 -6.25 -19.44 -16.79
N SER A 350 -5.34 -20.41 -16.84
CA SER A 350 -5.66 -21.81 -17.03
C SER A 350 -6.31 -22.38 -15.77
N LYS A 351 -7.46 -23.02 -15.90
CA LYS A 351 -8.09 -23.74 -14.79
C LYS A 351 -7.20 -24.88 -14.30
N GLN A 352 -6.46 -25.55 -15.21
CA GLN A 352 -5.59 -26.66 -14.84
C GLN A 352 -4.48 -26.19 -13.91
N ASP A 353 -3.80 -25.08 -14.19
CA ASP A 353 -2.73 -24.56 -13.32
C ASP A 353 -3.24 -24.22 -11.90
N TRP A 354 -4.52 -23.83 -11.77
CA TRP A 354 -5.15 -23.59 -10.48
C TRP A 354 -5.50 -24.88 -9.76
N ILE A 355 -5.98 -25.91 -10.49
CA ILE A 355 -6.24 -27.24 -9.94
C ILE A 355 -4.93 -27.84 -9.44
N ASP A 356 -3.88 -27.84 -10.26
CA ASP A 356 -2.56 -28.35 -9.88
C ASP A 356 -2.01 -27.65 -8.62
N TYR A 357 -2.17 -26.31 -8.55
CA TYR A 357 -1.77 -25.56 -7.36
C TYR A 357 -2.57 -25.98 -6.11
N LEU A 358 -3.89 -26.13 -6.23
CA LEU A 358 -4.74 -26.51 -5.10
C LEU A 358 -4.43 -27.93 -4.62
N GLU A 359 -4.20 -28.87 -5.53
CA GLU A 359 -3.80 -30.26 -5.21
C GLU A 359 -2.46 -30.25 -4.46
N GLU A 360 -1.42 -29.61 -5.01
CA GLU A 360 -0.10 -29.51 -4.36
C GLU A 360 -0.19 -28.86 -2.97
N ALA A 361 -1.01 -27.80 -2.83
CA ALA A 361 -1.19 -27.10 -1.56
C ALA A 361 -1.94 -27.97 -0.54
N GLY A 362 -3.01 -28.66 -0.97
CA GLY A 362 -3.79 -29.57 -0.12
C GLY A 362 -3.00 -30.75 0.39
N GLU A 363 -2.07 -31.28 -0.43
CA GLU A 363 -1.14 -32.37 -0.07
C GLU A 363 0.08 -31.88 0.73
N GLY A 364 0.23 -30.56 0.94
CA GLY A 364 1.34 -29.99 1.68
C GLY A 364 2.67 -29.92 0.90
N LEU A 365 2.67 -30.19 -0.41
CA LEU A 365 3.88 -30.21 -1.25
C LEU A 365 4.51 -28.81 -1.40
N LEU A 366 3.77 -27.74 -1.12
CA LEU A 366 4.24 -26.35 -1.20
C LEU A 366 4.87 -25.83 0.11
N ILE A 367 4.89 -26.62 1.19
CA ILE A 367 5.37 -26.16 2.52
C ILE A 367 6.84 -25.72 2.48
N GLU A 368 7.73 -26.55 1.96
CA GLU A 368 9.16 -26.20 1.93
C GLU A 368 9.42 -25.00 1.01
N LYS A 369 8.75 -24.95 -0.13
CA LYS A 369 8.81 -23.80 -1.04
C LYS A 369 8.30 -22.52 -0.40
N GLY A 370 7.26 -22.61 0.44
CA GLY A 370 6.76 -21.51 1.25
C GLY A 370 7.77 -21.00 2.27
N LYS A 371 8.49 -21.91 2.96
CA LYS A 371 9.58 -21.54 3.89
C LYS A 371 10.75 -20.83 3.16
N GLU A 372 11.12 -21.31 1.98
CA GLU A 372 12.11 -20.63 1.13
C GLU A 372 11.64 -19.21 0.76
N ALA A 373 10.37 -19.07 0.41
CA ALA A 373 9.77 -17.77 0.06
C ALA A 373 9.79 -16.79 1.24
N GLN A 374 9.44 -17.25 2.44
CA GLN A 374 9.53 -16.46 3.68
C GLN A 374 10.96 -15.98 3.91
N LYS A 375 11.92 -16.90 3.89
CA LYS A 375 13.36 -16.60 4.08
C LYS A 375 13.81 -15.54 3.08
N TRP A 376 13.47 -15.73 1.80
CA TRP A 376 13.85 -14.79 0.75
C TRP A 376 13.24 -13.39 0.97
N VAL A 377 11.96 -13.29 1.38
CA VAL A 377 11.33 -11.99 1.70
C VAL A 377 12.06 -11.30 2.84
N LEU A 378 12.45 -12.04 3.89
CA LEU A 378 13.19 -11.52 5.03
C LEU A 378 14.59 -11.02 4.67
N GLU A 379 15.25 -11.66 3.73
CA GLU A 379 16.57 -11.24 3.21
C GLU A 379 16.50 -9.93 2.39
N GLN A 380 15.31 -9.51 1.91
CA GLN A 380 15.14 -8.26 1.16
C GLN A 380 14.91 -7.03 2.05
N GLN A 381 14.91 -7.17 3.36
CA GLN A 381 14.74 -6.06 4.30
C GLN A 381 15.93 -5.09 4.28
N GLY A 382 15.79 -3.96 4.96
CA GLY A 382 16.83 -2.95 5.14
C GLY A 382 16.49 -1.60 4.48
N ALA A 383 15.42 -1.55 3.68
CA ALA A 383 15.02 -0.30 3.03
C ALA A 383 14.63 0.78 4.04
N SER A 384 13.95 0.40 5.13
CA SER A 384 13.54 1.36 6.18
C SER A 384 14.74 2.02 6.85
N GLU A 385 15.84 1.29 7.08
CA GLU A 385 17.08 1.83 7.64
C GLU A 385 17.77 2.78 6.67
N ASN A 386 17.89 2.38 5.40
CA ASN A 386 18.48 3.21 4.36
C ASN A 386 17.69 4.54 4.18
N ILE A 387 16.36 4.48 4.25
CA ILE A 387 15.49 5.65 4.17
C ILE A 387 15.65 6.53 5.41
N LEU A 388 15.74 5.94 6.60
CA LEU A 388 16.00 6.67 7.84
C LEU A 388 17.32 7.44 7.77
N ASN A 389 18.40 6.79 7.31
CA ASN A 389 19.69 7.43 7.13
C ASN A 389 19.62 8.61 6.13
N ALA A 390 18.85 8.47 5.05
CA ALA A 390 18.64 9.57 4.09
C ALA A 390 17.83 10.74 4.70
N LEU A 391 16.88 10.45 5.59
CA LEU A 391 16.15 11.48 6.35
C LEU A 391 17.07 12.20 7.35
N GLU A 392 17.90 11.47 8.09
CA GLU A 392 18.86 12.06 9.04
C GLU A 392 19.84 13.01 8.34
N GLN A 393 20.36 12.61 7.19
CA GLN A 393 21.20 13.48 6.37
C GLN A 393 20.44 14.74 5.92
N ALA A 394 19.17 14.62 5.57
CA ALA A 394 18.35 15.75 5.15
C ALA A 394 18.00 16.71 6.31
N VAL A 395 17.89 16.22 7.53
CA VAL A 395 17.60 17.04 8.74
C VAL A 395 18.79 17.87 9.18
N GLN A 396 20.02 17.42 8.90
CA GLN A 396 21.27 18.13 9.27
C GLN A 396 21.57 19.34 8.39
N LEU A 397 20.80 19.56 7.31
CA LEU A 397 20.92 20.68 6.38
C LEU A 397 20.06 21.88 6.80
#